data_5dc01f7e9f4b5c9d7df0153d03d6f6c8
#
_entry.id   5dc01f7e9f4b5c9d7df0153d03d6f6c8
#
_cell.length_a   1.000
_cell.length_b   1.000
_cell.length_c   1.000
_cell.angle_alpha   90.00
_cell.angle_beta   90.00
_cell.angle_gamma   90.00
#
_symmetry.space_group_name_H-M   'P 1'
#
loop_
_entity.id
_entity.type
_entity.pdbx_description
1 polymer ?
#
loop_
_entity_poly.entity_id
_entity_poly.type
_entity_poly.pdbx_seq_one_letter_code
_entity_poly.pdbx_strand_id
1 'polypeptide(L)'
;MQEFSRQFDRMANADLPDKLEGHDQSQAEMMDEQCILVGSNDQVIGSMSKVECHFGQGNRHRAFSVLLFDSSGRMLVQKRSTEKITFPGVWANSCCSHPLDIPSENSDPIQGVVKAACRKLEQELGIAISVTSKWQFNHIGTFEYRCRWNDSWIEHEIDH
;
A
#
# COMPACT_ATOMS: atom_id res chain seq x y z
N MET A 1 18.36 -23.72 4.89
CA MET A 1 17.77 -22.39 4.63
C MET A 1 17.37 -22.15 3.18
N GLN A 2 18.15 -22.56 2.17
CA GLN A 2 17.79 -22.40 0.74
C GLN A 2 16.64 -23.29 0.24
N GLU A 3 16.40 -24.42 0.86
CA GLU A 3 15.36 -25.37 0.46
C GLU A 3 13.96 -24.95 0.99
N PHE A 4 13.92 -24.33 2.16
CA PHE A 4 12.70 -23.73 2.74
C PHE A 4 12.21 -22.55 1.93
N SER A 5 13.11 -21.70 1.42
CA SER A 5 12.78 -20.57 0.54
C SER A 5 12.13 -21.04 -0.76
N ARG A 6 12.71 -22.07 -1.41
CA ARG A 6 12.19 -22.61 -2.69
C ARG A 6 10.83 -23.31 -2.58
N GLN A 7 10.51 -23.84 -1.41
CA GLN A 7 9.21 -24.49 -1.18
C GLN A 7 8.11 -23.46 -0.93
N PHE A 8 8.44 -22.33 -0.30
CA PHE A 8 7.54 -21.16 -0.16
C PHE A 8 7.25 -20.51 -1.51
N ASP A 9 8.27 -20.33 -2.35
CA ASP A 9 8.14 -19.76 -3.71
C ASP A 9 7.25 -20.61 -4.64
N ARG A 10 7.23 -21.93 -4.46
CA ARG A 10 6.39 -22.82 -5.28
C ARG A 10 4.92 -22.86 -4.86
N MET A 11 4.61 -22.61 -3.60
CA MET A 11 3.22 -22.58 -3.11
C MET A 11 2.55 -21.21 -3.34
N ALA A 12 3.33 -20.14 -3.45
CA ALA A 12 2.82 -18.79 -3.72
C ALA A 12 2.43 -18.58 -5.19
N ASN A 13 3.15 -19.18 -6.13
CA ASN A 13 3.00 -18.89 -7.57
C ASN A 13 1.99 -19.73 -8.34
N ALA A 14 1.45 -20.82 -7.77
CA ALA A 14 0.58 -21.72 -8.53
C ALA A 14 -0.88 -21.26 -8.67
N ASP A 15 -1.34 -20.33 -7.80
CA ASP A 15 -2.76 -19.94 -7.72
C ASP A 15 -3.02 -18.42 -7.92
N LEU A 16 -2.02 -17.62 -8.25
CA LEU A 16 -2.15 -16.15 -8.33
C LEU A 16 -3.08 -15.64 -9.45
N PRO A 17 -3.11 -16.23 -10.66
CA PRO A 17 -4.01 -15.79 -11.72
C PRO A 17 -5.50 -15.93 -11.37
N ASP A 18 -5.90 -17.01 -10.71
CA ASP A 18 -7.30 -17.28 -10.35
C ASP A 18 -7.88 -16.31 -9.30
N LYS A 19 -7.00 -15.69 -8.48
CA LYS A 19 -7.43 -14.83 -7.35
C LYS A 19 -7.87 -13.44 -7.76
N LEU A 20 -7.47 -13.01 -8.95
CA LEU A 20 -7.82 -11.70 -9.52
C LEU A 20 -8.87 -11.82 -10.63
N GLU A 21 -9.36 -13.03 -10.92
CA GLU A 21 -10.40 -13.25 -11.90
C GLU A 21 -11.69 -12.51 -11.51
N GLY A 22 -12.25 -11.77 -12.45
CA GLY A 22 -13.47 -10.96 -12.24
C GLY A 22 -13.24 -9.57 -11.67
N HIS A 23 -12.00 -9.20 -11.32
CA HIS A 23 -11.67 -7.83 -10.93
C HIS A 23 -11.34 -6.94 -12.13
N ASP A 24 -11.49 -5.63 -11.95
CA ASP A 24 -11.07 -4.63 -12.93
C ASP A 24 -9.59 -4.78 -13.29
N GLN A 25 -9.27 -4.76 -14.59
CA GLN A 25 -7.93 -5.01 -15.09
C GLN A 25 -6.90 -4.03 -14.50
N SER A 26 -7.25 -2.76 -14.35
CA SER A 26 -6.34 -1.76 -13.77
C SER A 26 -6.05 -2.01 -12.29
N GLN A 27 -7.01 -2.57 -11.55
CA GLN A 27 -6.82 -2.99 -10.16
C GLN A 27 -5.95 -4.25 -10.09
N ALA A 28 -6.14 -5.21 -11.01
CA ALA A 28 -5.32 -6.41 -11.10
C ALA A 28 -3.85 -6.07 -11.42
N GLU A 29 -3.60 -5.18 -12.38
CA GLU A 29 -2.24 -4.71 -12.72
C GLU A 29 -1.54 -4.04 -11.53
N MET A 30 -2.27 -3.25 -10.73
CA MET A 30 -1.71 -2.65 -9.51
C MET A 30 -1.35 -3.67 -8.42
N MET A 31 -1.88 -4.88 -8.48
CA MET A 31 -1.54 -5.93 -7.52
C MET A 31 -0.17 -6.57 -7.76
N ASP A 32 0.45 -6.34 -8.92
CA ASP A 32 1.83 -6.75 -9.24
C ASP A 32 2.88 -5.77 -8.73
N GLU A 33 2.47 -4.56 -8.29
CA GLU A 33 3.38 -3.58 -7.69
C GLU A 33 4.15 -4.18 -6.52
N GLN A 34 5.48 -3.92 -6.46
CA GLN A 34 6.34 -4.44 -5.39
C GLN A 34 6.27 -3.56 -4.15
N CYS A 35 5.66 -4.07 -3.10
CA CYS A 35 5.61 -3.44 -1.78
C CYS A 35 6.88 -3.74 -0.98
N ILE A 36 7.26 -2.83 -0.10
CA ILE A 36 8.43 -2.95 0.76
C ILE A 36 8.06 -3.77 1.99
N LEU A 37 8.62 -4.99 2.11
CA LEU A 37 8.47 -5.80 3.31
C LEU A 37 9.29 -5.22 4.46
N VAL A 38 8.69 -5.17 5.64
CA VAL A 38 9.33 -4.59 6.82
C VAL A 38 9.23 -5.47 8.07
N GLY A 39 10.24 -5.38 8.91
CA GLY A 39 10.24 -5.92 10.25
C GLY A 39 9.42 -5.05 11.23
N SER A 40 9.37 -5.44 12.51
CA SER A 40 8.54 -4.76 13.53
C SER A 40 8.95 -3.30 13.83
N ASN A 41 10.15 -2.92 13.51
CA ASN A 41 10.69 -1.56 13.65
C ASN A 41 10.93 -0.88 12.30
N ASP A 42 10.11 -1.23 11.31
CA ASP A 42 10.12 -0.65 9.96
C ASP A 42 11.44 -0.81 9.19
N GLN A 43 12.37 -1.68 9.65
CA GLN A 43 13.54 -2.00 8.84
C GLN A 43 13.13 -2.83 7.61
N VAL A 44 13.65 -2.48 6.45
CA VAL A 44 13.43 -3.22 5.21
C VAL A 44 14.00 -4.63 5.33
N ILE A 45 13.22 -5.65 5.00
CA ILE A 45 13.63 -7.06 4.99
C ILE A 45 13.50 -7.71 3.61
N GLY A 46 12.92 -7.01 2.64
CA GLY A 46 12.75 -7.48 1.26
C GLY A 46 11.65 -6.73 0.55
N SER A 47 11.16 -7.30 -0.53
CA SER A 47 9.97 -6.83 -1.26
C SER A 47 9.13 -8.02 -1.71
N MET A 48 7.87 -7.76 -2.01
CA MET A 48 6.91 -8.76 -2.45
C MET A 48 5.79 -8.07 -3.22
N SER A 49 5.17 -8.78 -4.17
CA SER A 49 4.03 -8.21 -4.89
C SER A 49 2.90 -7.83 -3.93
N LYS A 50 2.14 -6.82 -4.28
CA LYS A 50 1.03 -6.35 -3.46
C LYS A 50 0.00 -7.45 -3.20
N VAL A 51 -0.26 -8.31 -4.20
CA VAL A 51 -1.15 -9.45 -4.00
C VAL A 51 -0.62 -10.39 -2.92
N GLU A 52 0.67 -10.72 -2.92
CA GLU A 52 1.28 -11.59 -1.91
C GLU A 52 1.30 -10.94 -0.52
N CYS A 53 1.43 -9.61 -0.46
CA CYS A 53 1.35 -8.86 0.78
C CYS A 53 -0.04 -8.93 1.42
N HIS A 54 -1.11 -8.99 0.62
CA HIS A 54 -2.48 -8.89 1.09
C HIS A 54 -3.26 -10.21 1.10
N PHE A 55 -2.71 -11.27 0.51
CA PHE A 55 -3.42 -12.55 0.40
C PHE A 55 -3.12 -13.51 1.57
N GLY A 56 -4.11 -14.30 1.97
CA GLY A 56 -3.98 -15.39 2.94
C GLY A 56 -3.70 -14.90 4.36
N GLN A 57 -2.46 -15.06 4.83
CA GLN A 57 -2.04 -14.57 6.16
C GLN A 57 -1.57 -13.11 6.15
N GLY A 58 -1.32 -12.56 4.98
CA GLY A 58 -0.75 -11.22 4.81
C GLY A 58 0.71 -11.12 5.27
N ASN A 59 1.52 -10.41 4.50
CA ASN A 59 2.90 -10.14 4.86
C ASN A 59 3.03 -8.68 5.31
N ARG A 60 3.73 -8.44 6.42
CA ARG A 60 3.91 -7.10 6.95
C ARG A 60 4.73 -6.25 5.98
N HIS A 61 4.15 -5.14 5.53
CA HIS A 61 4.75 -4.24 4.56
C HIS A 61 4.50 -2.79 4.95
N ARG A 62 5.26 -1.88 4.34
CA ARG A 62 5.15 -0.43 4.60
C ARG A 62 3.96 0.14 3.86
N ALA A 63 3.21 0.98 4.58
CA ALA A 63 2.06 1.71 4.07
C ALA A 63 2.11 3.18 4.51
N PHE A 64 1.17 3.97 4.02
CA PHE A 64 0.98 5.34 4.48
C PHE A 64 -0.47 5.79 4.38
N SER A 65 -0.81 6.73 5.27
CA SER A 65 -2.09 7.44 5.30
C SER A 65 -1.88 8.94 5.18
N VAL A 66 -2.45 9.57 4.16
CA VAL A 66 -2.46 11.02 4.01
C VAL A 66 -3.71 11.61 4.64
N LEU A 67 -3.52 12.57 5.54
CA LEU A 67 -4.59 13.38 6.11
C LEU A 67 -4.47 14.79 5.55
N LEU A 68 -5.28 15.13 4.55
CA LEU A 68 -5.27 16.42 3.87
C LEU A 68 -6.35 17.33 4.45
N PHE A 69 -5.93 18.51 4.94
CA PHE A 69 -6.82 19.50 5.52
C PHE A 69 -6.88 20.76 4.66
N ASP A 70 -8.05 21.38 4.61
CA ASP A 70 -8.20 22.73 4.06
C ASP A 70 -7.81 23.81 5.09
N SER A 71 -7.82 25.08 4.64
CA SER A 71 -7.52 26.22 5.49
C SER A 71 -8.52 26.46 6.64
N SER A 72 -9.66 25.78 6.62
CA SER A 72 -10.69 25.80 7.67
C SER A 72 -10.55 24.63 8.65
N GLY A 73 -9.52 23.78 8.48
CA GLY A 73 -9.29 22.60 9.31
C GLY A 73 -10.23 21.42 9.01
N ARG A 74 -10.89 21.40 7.85
CA ARG A 74 -11.74 20.28 7.43
C ARG A 74 -10.87 19.26 6.68
N MET A 75 -10.95 18.00 7.11
CA MET A 75 -10.23 16.91 6.45
C MET A 75 -10.95 16.45 5.19
N LEU A 76 -10.21 16.26 4.10
CA LEU A 76 -10.70 15.56 2.92
C LEU A 76 -10.83 14.08 3.24
N VAL A 77 -11.98 13.51 3.01
CA VAL A 77 -12.23 12.06 3.05
C VAL A 77 -12.71 11.59 1.69
N GLN A 78 -12.41 10.35 1.33
CA GLN A 78 -12.86 9.75 0.08
C GLN A 78 -13.71 8.51 0.34
N LYS A 79 -14.63 8.22 -0.57
CA LYS A 79 -15.29 6.92 -0.65
C LYS A 79 -14.52 6.05 -1.64
N ARG A 80 -13.98 4.93 -1.17
CA ARG A 80 -13.22 4.00 -2.01
C ARG A 80 -14.07 3.50 -3.18
N SER A 81 -13.47 3.34 -4.36
CA SER A 81 -14.15 2.73 -5.51
C SER A 81 -14.70 1.36 -5.18
N THR A 82 -15.82 1.01 -5.77
CA THR A 82 -16.40 -0.35 -5.71
C THR A 82 -15.54 -1.40 -6.42
N GLU A 83 -14.64 -0.97 -7.30
CA GLU A 83 -13.69 -1.83 -8.02
C GLU A 83 -12.45 -2.21 -7.19
N LYS A 84 -12.25 -1.58 -6.02
CA LYS A 84 -11.12 -1.92 -5.13
C LYS A 84 -11.25 -3.37 -4.64
N ILE A 85 -10.13 -4.09 -4.63
CA ILE A 85 -10.06 -5.50 -4.20
C ILE A 85 -10.22 -5.61 -2.68
N THR A 86 -9.62 -4.69 -1.93
CA THR A 86 -9.78 -4.62 -0.48
C THR A 86 -10.63 -3.41 -0.08
N PHE A 87 -11.53 -3.61 0.86
CA PHE A 87 -12.39 -2.56 1.43
C PHE A 87 -13.09 -1.67 0.37
N PRO A 88 -13.81 -2.25 -0.64
CA PRO A 88 -14.54 -1.46 -1.62
C PRO A 88 -15.69 -0.68 -0.99
N GLY A 89 -15.94 0.52 -1.49
CA GLY A 89 -17.10 1.33 -1.14
C GLY A 89 -17.12 1.93 0.28
N VAL A 90 -16.09 1.70 1.10
CA VAL A 90 -15.99 2.29 2.45
C VAL A 90 -15.41 3.71 2.39
N TRP A 91 -15.71 4.51 3.43
CA TRP A 91 -15.06 5.80 3.63
C TRP A 91 -13.65 5.61 4.19
N ALA A 92 -12.72 6.40 3.70
CA ALA A 92 -11.31 6.37 4.08
C ALA A 92 -10.75 7.79 4.24
N ASN A 93 -9.51 7.89 4.72
CA ASN A 93 -8.73 9.12 4.74
C ASN A 93 -8.51 9.69 3.33
N SER A 94 -7.77 10.78 3.21
CA SER A 94 -7.62 11.49 1.94
C SER A 94 -6.96 10.64 0.86
N CYS A 95 -5.93 9.86 1.22
CA CYS A 95 -5.25 8.90 0.36
C CYS A 95 -4.50 7.90 1.23
N CYS A 96 -4.59 6.62 0.94
CA CYS A 96 -3.78 5.58 1.58
C CYS A 96 -3.26 4.60 0.53
N SER A 97 -2.02 4.17 0.68
CA SER A 97 -1.37 3.23 -0.23
C SER A 97 -0.02 2.76 0.31
N HIS A 98 0.83 2.25 -0.58
CA HIS A 98 2.12 1.66 -0.27
C HIS A 98 3.25 2.38 -1.03
N PRO A 99 4.39 2.66 -0.38
CA PRO A 99 5.62 2.93 -1.09
C PRO A 99 6.05 1.68 -1.87
N LEU A 100 6.62 1.88 -3.04
CA LEU A 100 7.12 0.82 -3.89
C LEU A 100 8.60 0.53 -3.62
N ASP A 101 9.04 -0.69 -3.88
CA ASP A 101 10.45 -1.06 -3.82
C ASP A 101 11.23 -0.51 -5.02
N ILE A 102 11.29 0.81 -5.10
CA ILE A 102 12.07 1.57 -6.08
C ILE A 102 12.99 2.55 -5.37
N PRO A 103 14.14 2.92 -5.96
CA PRO A 103 15.14 3.77 -5.28
C PRO A 103 14.57 5.08 -4.73
N SER A 104 13.59 5.68 -5.40
CA SER A 104 12.97 6.93 -4.97
C SER A 104 12.09 6.79 -3.72
N GLU A 105 11.50 5.62 -3.49
CA GLU A 105 10.52 5.38 -2.42
C GLU A 105 11.05 4.46 -1.30
N ASN A 106 12.20 3.79 -1.50
CA ASN A 106 12.78 2.86 -0.53
C ASN A 106 14.07 3.34 0.15
N SER A 107 14.69 4.45 -0.32
CA SER A 107 15.99 4.91 0.20
C SER A 107 15.93 5.49 1.63
N ASP A 108 14.81 6.05 2.02
CA ASP A 108 14.54 6.64 3.34
C ASP A 108 13.06 6.41 3.68
N PRO A 109 12.70 5.90 4.85
CA PRO A 109 11.32 5.54 5.15
C PRO A 109 10.37 6.74 5.08
N ILE A 110 10.73 7.89 5.66
CA ILE A 110 9.83 9.06 5.69
C ILE A 110 9.80 9.78 4.34
N GLN A 111 10.96 10.04 3.73
CA GLN A 111 11.01 10.70 2.42
C GLN A 111 10.44 9.80 1.31
N GLY A 112 10.64 8.50 1.40
CA GLY A 112 10.04 7.53 0.49
C GLY A 112 8.52 7.54 0.55
N VAL A 113 7.96 7.53 1.75
CA VAL A 113 6.51 7.68 1.98
C VAL A 113 5.97 9.00 1.40
N VAL A 114 6.67 10.12 1.59
CA VAL A 114 6.25 11.41 1.01
C VAL A 114 6.22 11.36 -0.52
N LYS A 115 7.23 10.74 -1.15
CA LYS A 115 7.24 10.60 -2.62
C LYS A 115 6.12 9.68 -3.12
N ALA A 116 5.89 8.57 -2.43
CA ALA A 116 4.77 7.68 -2.71
C ALA A 116 3.42 8.39 -2.54
N ALA A 117 3.27 9.20 -1.49
CA ALA A 117 2.08 10.00 -1.26
C ALA A 117 1.83 11.00 -2.41
N CYS A 118 2.86 11.72 -2.88
CA CYS A 118 2.73 12.60 -4.05
C CYS A 118 2.27 11.85 -5.30
N ARG A 119 2.86 10.69 -5.59
CA ARG A 119 2.47 9.82 -6.70
C ARG A 119 1.01 9.38 -6.60
N LYS A 120 0.59 8.95 -5.42
CA LYS A 120 -0.78 8.45 -5.21
C LYS A 120 -1.83 9.55 -5.16
N LEU A 121 -1.51 10.74 -4.64
CA LEU A 121 -2.38 11.90 -4.71
C LEU A 121 -2.67 12.32 -6.15
N GLU A 122 -1.69 12.24 -7.04
CA GLU A 122 -1.93 12.45 -8.47
C GLU A 122 -2.79 11.33 -9.08
N GLN A 123 -2.46 10.09 -8.79
CA GLN A 123 -3.15 8.92 -9.35
C GLN A 123 -4.61 8.79 -8.89
N GLU A 124 -4.88 9.04 -7.60
CA GLU A 124 -6.20 8.81 -7.02
C GLU A 124 -7.09 10.07 -6.98
N LEU A 125 -6.49 11.25 -6.82
CA LEU A 125 -7.23 12.51 -6.67
C LEU A 125 -6.96 13.51 -7.79
N GLY A 126 -6.06 13.21 -8.75
CA GLY A 126 -5.72 14.11 -9.84
C GLY A 126 -4.91 15.34 -9.39
N ILE A 127 -4.34 15.34 -8.20
CA ILE A 127 -3.52 16.45 -7.68
C ILE A 127 -2.09 16.27 -8.18
N ALA A 128 -1.71 17.06 -9.19
CA ALA A 128 -0.44 16.90 -9.89
C ALA A 128 0.77 16.90 -8.95
N ILE A 129 1.76 16.05 -9.22
CA ILE A 129 3.04 15.98 -8.46
C ILE A 129 3.74 17.35 -8.43
N SER A 130 3.66 18.13 -9.50
CA SER A 130 4.21 19.49 -9.57
C SER A 130 3.61 20.46 -8.54
N VAL A 131 2.44 20.13 -7.99
CA VAL A 131 1.78 20.84 -6.90
C VAL A 131 2.17 20.22 -5.56
N THR A 132 1.97 18.92 -5.40
CA THR A 132 2.19 18.21 -4.13
C THR A 132 3.65 18.20 -3.70
N SER A 133 4.61 18.18 -4.64
CA SER A 133 6.04 18.26 -4.33
C SER A 133 6.49 19.58 -3.66
N LYS A 134 5.63 20.60 -3.67
CA LYS A 134 5.85 21.88 -3.00
C LYS A 134 5.20 21.97 -1.63
N TRP A 135 4.40 20.96 -1.26
CA TRP A 135 3.73 20.93 0.03
C TRP A 135 4.70 20.53 1.14
N GLN A 136 4.42 21.01 2.33
CA GLN A 136 5.07 20.51 3.52
C GLN A 136 4.25 19.33 4.05
N PHE A 137 4.87 18.16 4.05
CA PHE A 137 4.32 16.99 4.73
C PHE A 137 4.87 16.91 6.15
N ASN A 138 4.01 16.71 7.12
CA ASN A 138 4.38 16.50 8.51
C ASN A 138 4.09 15.04 8.88
N HIS A 139 5.12 14.26 9.16
CA HIS A 139 4.97 12.92 9.69
C HIS A 139 4.46 13.02 11.14
N ILE A 140 3.28 12.45 11.41
CA ILE A 140 2.60 12.58 12.70
C ILE A 140 2.72 11.32 13.56
N GLY A 141 3.12 10.20 12.99
CA GLY A 141 3.31 8.97 13.72
C GLY A 141 3.40 7.76 12.81
N THR A 142 3.73 6.63 13.41
CA THR A 142 3.79 5.32 12.77
C THR A 142 3.09 4.31 13.66
N PHE A 143 2.28 3.45 13.09
CA PHE A 143 1.60 2.39 13.83
C PHE A 143 1.52 1.10 13.01
N GLU A 144 1.51 -0.02 13.70
CA GLU A 144 1.28 -1.33 13.09
C GLU A 144 -0.18 -1.72 13.29
N TYR A 145 -0.81 -2.22 12.21
CA TYR A 145 -2.12 -2.84 12.30
C TYR A 145 -2.23 -4.08 11.42
N ARG A 146 -3.18 -4.92 11.76
CA ARG A 146 -3.55 -6.10 10.99
C ARG A 146 -5.06 -6.21 10.94
N CYS A 147 -5.65 -6.10 9.75
CA CYS A 147 -7.09 -6.08 9.54
C CYS A 147 -7.48 -7.03 8.41
N ARG A 148 -8.37 -7.97 8.71
CA ARG A 148 -8.90 -8.91 7.71
C ARG A 148 -10.13 -8.30 7.04
N TRP A 149 -10.12 -8.28 5.71
CA TRP A 149 -11.28 -7.87 4.92
C TRP A 149 -12.27 -9.03 4.75
N ASN A 150 -11.78 -10.20 4.35
CA ASN A 150 -12.57 -11.42 4.19
C ASN A 150 -11.66 -12.66 4.37
N ASP A 151 -12.12 -13.83 3.99
CA ASP A 151 -11.36 -15.07 4.18
C ASP A 151 -10.03 -15.10 3.40
N SER A 152 -9.92 -14.34 2.31
CA SER A 152 -8.76 -14.33 1.41
C SER A 152 -7.86 -13.11 1.59
N TRP A 153 -8.44 -11.93 1.92
CA TRP A 153 -7.74 -10.65 1.88
C TRP A 153 -7.56 -10.04 3.27
N ILE A 154 -6.36 -9.53 3.51
CA ILE A 154 -5.94 -8.95 4.79
C ILE A 154 -4.96 -7.80 4.54
N GLU A 155 -4.98 -6.80 5.39
CA GLU A 155 -3.93 -5.79 5.50
C GLU A 155 -3.09 -6.08 6.74
N HIS A 156 -1.76 -6.07 6.60
CA HIS A 156 -0.82 -6.17 7.71
C HIS A 156 0.32 -5.18 7.45
N GLU A 157 0.22 -4.02 8.05
CA GLU A 157 0.96 -2.82 7.63
C GLU A 157 1.63 -2.13 8.80
N ILE A 158 2.79 -1.54 8.50
CA ILE A 158 3.35 -0.43 9.27
C ILE A 158 3.01 0.83 8.50
N ASP A 159 2.06 1.60 9.01
CA ASP A 159 1.47 2.78 8.39
C ASP A 159 2.10 4.07 8.96
N HIS A 160 2.49 4.98 8.06
CA HIS A 160 3.13 6.25 8.35
C HIS A 160 2.19 7.44 8.19
#